data_9b54a4c48b7adabcb4171af96ac9fb2b
#
_entry.id   9b54a4c48b7adabcb4171af96ac9fb2b
#
_cell.length_a   1.000
_cell.length_b   1.000
_cell.length_c   1.000
_cell.angle_alpha   90.00
_cell.angle_beta   90.00
_cell.angle_gamma   90.00
#
_symmetry.space_group_name_H-M   'P 1'
#
loop_
_entity.id
_entity.type
_entity.pdbx_description
1 polymer ?
#
loop_
_entity_poly.entity_id
_entity_poly.type
_entity_poly.pdbx_seq_one_letter_code
_entity_poly.pdbx_strand_id
1 'polypeptide(L)'
;MSKNLSQQVVLDRRGFVAATFATVAGLGLAGCSGSKTSEPAGSDAGSAKASSKKAVELQVFAANSLEKALPEVQELYTEQTGTTFADTQFKASGDLVEQMRAGAAVDVLITASKGTMDDAEAAELVDADTREDMFVNDLVIIRAEGSDTKVETIADVANLDGKIAIGDAKTVPAGKYAN
;
A
#
# COMPACT_ATOMS: atom_id res chain seq x y z
N MET A 1 16.45 -3.62 47.05
CA MET A 1 16.30 -2.17 47.04
C MET A 1 16.77 -1.63 45.72
N SER A 2 15.97 -0.81 45.12
CA SER A 2 16.03 0.03 43.92
C SER A 2 15.35 -0.56 42.68
N LYS A 3 14.09 -0.11 42.54
CA LYS A 3 13.26 -0.18 41.35
C LYS A 3 13.73 0.95 40.42
N ASN A 4 14.09 0.62 39.19
CA ASN A 4 14.18 1.60 38.11
C ASN A 4 13.01 1.39 37.17
N LEU A 5 12.03 2.27 37.28
CA LEU A 5 10.95 2.46 36.31
C LEU A 5 11.54 3.18 35.09
N SER A 6 11.69 2.48 33.97
CA SER A 6 11.85 3.13 32.68
C SER A 6 10.45 3.48 32.18
N GLN A 7 10.12 4.76 32.22
CA GLN A 7 8.95 5.30 31.54
C GLN A 7 9.20 5.24 30.02
N GLN A 8 8.44 4.41 29.32
CA GLN A 8 8.35 4.47 27.88
C GLN A 8 7.44 5.64 27.51
N VAL A 9 8.03 6.63 26.86
CA VAL A 9 7.30 7.74 26.25
C VAL A 9 6.69 7.21 24.94
N VAL A 10 5.38 6.97 24.95
CA VAL A 10 4.61 6.72 23.73
C VAL A 10 4.44 8.07 23.03
N LEU A 11 5.15 8.27 21.92
CA LEU A 11 4.97 9.42 21.03
C LEU A 11 3.76 9.16 20.14
N ASP A 12 2.63 9.73 20.51
CA ASP A 12 1.42 9.77 19.70
C ASP A 12 1.64 10.69 18.49
N ARG A 13 1.49 10.13 17.27
CA ARG A 13 1.70 10.83 15.99
C ARG A 13 0.65 11.90 15.66
N ARG A 14 -0.31 12.18 16.52
CA ARG A 14 -1.40 13.15 16.28
C ARG A 14 -1.23 14.52 16.92
N GLY A 15 -0.09 14.83 17.52
CA GLY A 15 0.12 16.02 18.35
C GLY A 15 1.16 17.02 17.87
N PHE A 16 1.34 17.26 16.57
CA PHE A 16 2.25 18.30 16.11
C PHE A 16 1.54 19.37 15.27
N VAL A 17 0.57 20.05 15.85
CA VAL A 17 0.14 21.38 15.39
C VAL A 17 -0.30 22.18 16.62
N ALA A 18 0.58 22.99 17.20
CA ALA A 18 0.22 24.24 17.84
C ALA A 18 1.46 24.99 18.35
N ALA A 19 1.48 26.22 17.97
CA ALA A 19 2.10 27.33 18.67
C ALA A 19 3.53 27.76 18.29
N THR A 20 3.58 28.73 17.39
CA THR A 20 4.31 29.98 17.67
C THR A 20 3.67 31.14 16.91
N PHE A 21 2.80 31.89 17.56
CA PHE A 21 2.45 33.25 17.16
C PHE A 21 3.41 34.19 17.88
N ALA A 22 4.29 34.83 17.15
CA ALA A 22 5.02 36.01 17.62
C ALA A 22 4.38 37.24 16.96
N THR A 23 3.80 38.06 17.79
CA THR A 23 3.27 39.38 17.51
C THR A 23 4.35 40.36 17.08
N VAL A 24 4.16 41.04 15.95
CA VAL A 24 4.80 42.34 15.67
C VAL A 24 3.72 43.33 15.30
N ALA A 25 3.53 44.28 16.18
CA ALA A 25 2.74 45.48 15.94
C ALA A 25 3.58 46.50 15.17
N GLY A 26 3.00 47.04 14.09
CA GLY A 26 3.60 48.13 13.31
C GLY A 26 2.49 49.01 12.73
N LEU A 27 2.33 50.21 13.32
CA LEU A 27 1.45 51.24 12.86
C LEU A 27 1.89 51.88 11.53
N GLY A 28 0.95 52.24 10.67
CA GLY A 28 1.20 53.08 9.51
C GLY A 28 -0.09 53.57 8.86
N LEU A 29 -0.35 54.86 9.01
CA LEU A 29 -1.55 55.59 8.65
C LEU A 29 -1.68 55.94 7.16
N ALA A 30 -2.95 56.05 6.74
CA ALA A 30 -3.56 57.08 5.91
C ALA A 30 -3.36 57.06 4.37
N GLY A 31 -4.50 57.13 3.69
CA GLY A 31 -4.60 57.55 2.29
C GLY A 31 -6.02 57.40 1.75
N CYS A 32 -6.85 58.45 1.91
CA CYS A 32 -8.19 58.58 1.39
C CYS A 32 -8.25 58.83 -0.11
N SER A 33 -9.43 58.52 -0.69
CA SER A 33 -10.18 59.25 -1.73
C SER A 33 -10.38 58.45 -3.02
N GLY A 34 -11.66 58.10 -3.31
CA GLY A 34 -12.58 58.91 -4.07
C GLY A 34 -13.28 58.10 -5.14
N SER A 35 -14.55 57.91 -4.95
CA SER A 35 -15.67 58.06 -5.90
C SER A 35 -15.92 57.12 -7.08
N LYS A 36 -17.03 56.40 -6.94
CA LYS A 36 -18.24 56.33 -7.82
C LYS A 36 -18.27 55.51 -9.10
N THR A 37 -19.16 54.53 -9.04
CA THR A 37 -20.30 54.27 -9.96
C THR A 37 -19.97 53.49 -11.25
N SER A 38 -20.42 52.24 -11.31
CA SER A 38 -21.49 51.71 -12.15
C SER A 38 -21.42 50.18 -12.20
N GLU A 39 -22.45 49.51 -11.71
CA GLU A 39 -22.86 48.20 -12.22
C GLU A 39 -23.41 48.36 -13.64
N PRO A 40 -23.38 47.32 -14.49
CA PRO A 40 -24.32 46.24 -14.34
C PRO A 40 -23.83 44.83 -14.72
N ALA A 41 -24.43 43.88 -14.03
CA ALA A 41 -24.95 42.58 -14.46
C ALA A 41 -24.16 41.71 -15.44
N GLY A 42 -23.91 40.49 -14.98
CA GLY A 42 -24.06 39.31 -15.83
C GLY A 42 -22.78 38.51 -16.08
N SER A 43 -22.65 37.48 -15.37
CA SER A 43 -22.46 36.13 -15.87
C SER A 43 -21.83 35.24 -14.79
N ASP A 44 -22.66 34.42 -14.22
CA ASP A 44 -22.27 33.19 -13.54
C ASP A 44 -21.37 32.38 -14.46
N ALA A 45 -20.08 32.39 -14.16
CA ALA A 45 -19.18 31.32 -14.54
C ALA A 45 -18.71 30.74 -13.24
N GLY A 46 -19.39 29.68 -12.79
CA GLY A 46 -18.97 28.85 -11.69
C GLY A 46 -17.55 28.35 -11.93
N SER A 47 -16.60 29.10 -11.37
CA SER A 47 -15.23 28.60 -11.23
C SER A 47 -15.31 27.45 -10.23
N ALA A 48 -15.49 26.25 -10.73
CA ALA A 48 -15.24 25.04 -9.98
C ALA A 48 -13.81 25.15 -9.48
N LYS A 49 -13.68 25.52 -8.20
CA LYS A 49 -12.44 25.50 -7.46
C LYS A 49 -11.99 24.04 -7.46
N ALA A 50 -11.19 23.67 -8.44
CA ALA A 50 -10.48 22.41 -8.45
C ALA A 50 -9.68 22.39 -7.14
N SER A 51 -10.18 21.64 -6.18
CA SER A 51 -9.43 21.30 -4.97
C SER A 51 -8.20 20.56 -5.49
N SER A 52 -7.06 21.22 -5.51
CA SER A 52 -5.78 20.57 -5.76
C SER A 52 -5.59 19.57 -4.63
N LYS A 53 -6.02 18.33 -4.84
CA LYS A 53 -5.64 17.22 -3.96
C LYS A 53 -4.12 17.21 -3.96
N LYS A 54 -3.52 17.37 -2.79
CA LYS A 54 -2.09 17.20 -2.58
C LYS A 54 -1.74 15.84 -3.15
N ALA A 55 -0.78 15.77 -4.08
CA ALA A 55 -0.29 14.50 -4.59
C ALA A 55 0.12 13.62 -3.41
N VAL A 56 -0.46 12.44 -3.33
CA VAL A 56 -0.14 11.44 -2.30
C VAL A 56 0.78 10.43 -2.93
N GLU A 57 1.90 10.15 -2.30
CA GLU A 57 2.80 9.06 -2.68
C GLU A 57 2.55 7.87 -1.75
N LEU A 58 2.30 6.70 -2.32
CA LEU A 58 2.00 5.47 -1.57
C LEU A 58 3.17 4.49 -1.63
N GLN A 59 3.54 3.93 -0.49
CA GLN A 59 4.46 2.80 -0.39
C GLN A 59 3.66 1.50 -0.44
N VAL A 60 3.95 0.67 -1.46
CA VAL A 60 3.24 -0.59 -1.69
C VAL A 60 4.16 -1.78 -1.45
N PHE A 61 3.69 -2.76 -0.69
CA PHE A 61 4.27 -4.10 -0.57
C PHE A 61 3.36 -5.09 -1.27
N ALA A 62 3.88 -5.84 -2.23
CA ALA A 62 3.09 -6.75 -3.05
C ALA A 62 3.77 -8.11 -3.22
N ALA A 63 2.97 -9.16 -3.30
CA ALA A 63 3.46 -10.50 -3.61
C ALA A 63 4.17 -10.52 -4.98
N ASN A 64 5.26 -11.29 -5.11
CA ASN A 64 6.05 -11.43 -6.34
C ASN A 64 5.21 -11.77 -7.59
N SER A 65 4.10 -12.48 -7.43
CA SER A 65 3.20 -12.81 -8.55
C SER A 65 2.63 -11.60 -9.27
N LEU A 66 2.65 -10.43 -8.62
CA LEU A 66 2.11 -9.17 -9.16
C LEU A 66 3.17 -8.28 -9.84
N GLU A 67 4.45 -8.69 -9.82
CA GLU A 67 5.58 -7.87 -10.31
C GLU A 67 5.39 -7.36 -11.74
N LYS A 68 4.70 -8.12 -12.59
CA LYS A 68 4.46 -7.74 -13.99
C LYS A 68 3.19 -6.90 -14.19
N ALA A 69 2.13 -7.22 -13.45
CA ALA A 69 0.83 -6.60 -13.69
C ALA A 69 0.60 -5.33 -12.85
N LEU A 70 1.11 -5.29 -11.61
CA LEU A 70 0.84 -4.18 -10.71
C LEU A 70 1.41 -2.83 -11.19
N PRO A 71 2.60 -2.75 -11.80
CA PRO A 71 3.11 -1.49 -12.32
C PRO A 71 2.20 -0.85 -13.36
N GLU A 72 1.60 -1.64 -14.26
CA GLU A 72 0.65 -1.13 -15.27
C GLU A 72 -0.62 -0.57 -14.60
N VAL A 73 -1.11 -1.24 -13.55
CA VAL A 73 -2.25 -0.76 -12.76
C VAL A 73 -1.91 0.55 -12.03
N GLN A 74 -0.71 0.65 -11.45
CA GLN A 74 -0.24 1.86 -10.76
C GLN A 74 -0.11 3.05 -11.72
N GLU A 75 0.39 2.83 -12.94
CA GLU A 75 0.47 3.86 -13.96
C GLU A 75 -0.92 4.39 -14.33
N LEU A 76 -1.86 3.50 -14.64
CA LEU A 76 -3.25 3.87 -14.94
C LEU A 76 -3.92 4.61 -13.77
N TYR A 77 -3.65 4.19 -12.54
CA TYR A 77 -4.21 4.85 -11.36
C TYR A 77 -3.61 6.25 -11.16
N THR A 78 -2.31 6.38 -11.41
CA THR A 78 -1.62 7.68 -11.37
C THR A 78 -2.21 8.65 -12.38
N GLU A 79 -2.45 8.22 -13.62
CA GLU A 79 -3.08 9.03 -14.66
C GLU A 79 -4.49 9.51 -14.27
N GLN A 80 -5.26 8.65 -13.62
CA GLN A 80 -6.64 8.96 -13.25
C GLN A 80 -6.77 9.82 -12.01
N THR A 81 -5.86 9.69 -11.04
CA THR A 81 -6.04 10.25 -9.69
C THR A 81 -4.97 11.26 -9.30
N GLY A 82 -3.81 11.24 -9.97
CA GLY A 82 -2.63 12.01 -9.59
C GLY A 82 -1.89 11.42 -8.38
N THR A 83 -2.30 10.26 -7.87
CA THR A 83 -1.56 9.51 -6.83
C THR A 83 -0.29 8.92 -7.42
N THR A 84 0.84 9.04 -6.73
CA THR A 84 2.10 8.45 -7.13
C THR A 84 2.45 7.27 -6.22
N PHE A 85 3.37 6.43 -6.67
CA PHE A 85 3.83 5.27 -5.92
C PHE A 85 5.34 5.34 -5.75
N ALA A 86 5.84 5.10 -4.54
CA ALA A 86 7.24 4.82 -4.30
C ALA A 86 7.62 3.45 -4.90
N ASP A 87 8.92 3.12 -4.91
CA ASP A 87 9.36 1.82 -5.41
C ASP A 87 8.66 0.67 -4.68
N THR A 88 7.77 -0.01 -5.40
CA THR A 88 7.00 -1.13 -4.87
C THR A 88 7.92 -2.28 -4.51
N GLN A 89 7.77 -2.81 -3.30
CA GLN A 89 8.54 -3.97 -2.86
C GLN A 89 7.83 -5.26 -3.28
N PHE A 90 8.44 -6.02 -4.19
CA PHE A 90 7.95 -7.34 -4.61
C PHE A 90 8.75 -8.44 -3.91
N LYS A 91 8.10 -9.23 -3.06
CA LYS A 91 8.70 -10.36 -2.34
C LYS A 91 7.69 -11.46 -2.07
N ALA A 92 8.13 -12.57 -1.45
CA ALA A 92 7.21 -13.53 -0.87
C ALA A 92 6.36 -12.84 0.21
N SER A 93 5.06 -13.13 0.25
CA SER A 93 4.12 -12.41 1.12
C SER A 93 4.50 -12.50 2.61
N GLY A 94 5.03 -13.65 3.06
CA GLY A 94 5.52 -13.80 4.43
C GLY A 94 6.70 -12.87 4.76
N ASP A 95 7.64 -12.71 3.82
CA ASP A 95 8.80 -11.81 4.00
C ASP A 95 8.38 -10.35 4.10
N LEU A 96 7.32 -9.95 3.37
CA LEU A 96 6.75 -8.60 3.46
C LEU A 96 6.15 -8.35 4.84
N VAL A 97 5.40 -9.31 5.37
CA VAL A 97 4.82 -9.24 6.73
C VAL A 97 5.93 -9.14 7.77
N GLU A 98 7.00 -9.91 7.65
CA GLU A 98 8.15 -9.82 8.56
C GLU A 98 8.86 -8.46 8.49
N GLN A 99 8.96 -7.84 7.30
CA GLN A 99 9.49 -6.48 7.19
C GLN A 99 8.59 -5.46 7.89
N MET A 100 7.26 -5.60 7.80
CA MET A 100 6.32 -4.76 8.51
C MET A 100 6.44 -4.95 10.03
N ARG A 101 6.62 -6.19 10.50
CA ARG A 101 6.91 -6.49 11.92
C ARG A 101 8.21 -5.82 12.40
N ALA A 102 9.20 -5.71 11.52
CA ALA A 102 10.45 -5.02 11.78
C ALA A 102 10.34 -3.49 11.73
N GLY A 103 9.14 -2.95 11.46
CA GLY A 103 8.85 -1.51 11.48
C GLY A 103 8.91 -0.83 10.11
N ALA A 104 8.88 -1.56 9.00
CA ALA A 104 8.76 -0.96 7.68
C ALA A 104 7.43 -0.18 7.56
N ALA A 105 7.50 1.06 7.08
CA ALA A 105 6.33 1.87 6.80
C ALA A 105 5.73 1.45 5.45
N VAL A 106 4.44 1.10 5.45
CA VAL A 106 3.71 0.62 4.27
C VAL A 106 2.31 1.22 4.30
N ASP A 107 1.83 1.66 3.15
CA ASP A 107 0.48 2.18 3.01
C ASP A 107 -0.48 1.11 2.47
N VAL A 108 0.02 0.21 1.60
CA VAL A 108 -0.79 -0.87 0.99
C VAL A 108 -0.01 -2.19 1.01
N LEU A 109 -0.62 -3.23 1.57
CA LEU A 109 -0.10 -4.60 1.54
C LEU A 109 -0.98 -5.48 0.65
N ILE A 110 -0.38 -6.15 -0.35
CA ILE A 110 -1.08 -7.11 -1.22
C ILE A 110 -0.41 -8.48 -1.09
N THR A 111 -1.09 -9.42 -0.47
CA THR A 111 -0.60 -10.79 -0.27
C THR A 111 -1.16 -11.77 -1.30
N ALA A 112 -0.47 -12.87 -1.52
CA ALA A 112 -0.93 -13.95 -2.42
C ALA A 112 -1.82 -14.99 -1.72
N SER A 113 -2.13 -14.82 -0.42
CA SER A 113 -3.01 -15.75 0.31
C SER A 113 -3.71 -15.08 1.47
N LYS A 114 -4.91 -15.57 1.76
CA LYS A 114 -5.68 -15.18 2.96
C LYS A 114 -4.88 -15.39 4.23
N GLY A 115 -4.27 -16.56 4.41
CA GLY A 115 -3.53 -16.90 5.63
C GLY A 115 -2.41 -15.92 5.95
N THR A 116 -1.67 -15.42 4.95
CA THR A 116 -0.65 -14.39 5.19
C THR A 116 -1.27 -13.04 5.57
N MET A 117 -2.43 -12.70 5.01
CA MET A 117 -3.16 -11.51 5.42
C MET A 117 -3.72 -11.66 6.85
N ASP A 118 -4.23 -12.86 7.21
CA ASP A 118 -4.67 -13.18 8.58
C ASP A 118 -3.51 -13.00 9.59
N ASP A 119 -2.29 -13.40 9.20
CA ASP A 119 -1.08 -13.23 10.03
C ASP A 119 -0.71 -11.74 10.21
N ALA A 120 -0.91 -10.92 9.18
CA ALA A 120 -0.68 -9.47 9.24
C ALA A 120 -1.74 -8.77 10.11
N GLU A 121 -2.99 -9.17 9.99
CA GLU A 121 -4.12 -8.69 10.78
C GLU A 121 -3.96 -9.07 12.27
N ALA A 122 -3.65 -10.34 12.56
CA ALA A 122 -3.40 -10.81 13.92
C ALA A 122 -2.21 -10.11 14.60
N ALA A 123 -1.29 -9.57 13.81
CA ALA A 123 -0.15 -8.78 14.28
C ALA A 123 -0.44 -7.26 14.34
N GLU A 124 -1.69 -6.83 14.08
CA GLU A 124 -2.11 -5.42 14.08
C GLU A 124 -1.30 -4.55 13.09
N LEU A 125 -0.84 -5.15 11.98
CA LEU A 125 -0.05 -4.46 10.96
C LEU A 125 -0.90 -3.81 9.88
N VAL A 126 -2.15 -4.23 9.74
CA VAL A 126 -3.14 -3.75 8.78
C VAL A 126 -4.45 -3.46 9.48
N ASP A 127 -5.23 -2.56 8.90
CA ASP A 127 -6.58 -2.26 9.37
C ASP A 127 -7.56 -3.29 8.76
N ALA A 128 -8.13 -4.14 9.60
CA ALA A 128 -9.04 -5.21 9.19
C ALA A 128 -10.27 -4.70 8.42
N ASP A 129 -10.74 -3.49 8.73
CA ASP A 129 -11.90 -2.89 8.07
C ASP A 129 -11.61 -2.47 6.61
N THR A 130 -10.34 -2.42 6.23
CA THR A 130 -9.89 -2.08 4.87
C THR A 130 -9.52 -3.30 4.02
N ARG A 131 -9.64 -4.51 4.59
CA ARG A 131 -9.26 -5.75 3.93
C ARG A 131 -10.23 -6.14 2.84
N GLU A 132 -9.70 -6.47 1.66
CA GLU A 132 -10.47 -6.92 0.50
C GLU A 132 -9.85 -8.17 -0.14
N ASP A 133 -10.68 -9.15 -0.48
CA ASP A 133 -10.29 -10.32 -1.29
C ASP A 133 -10.47 -9.97 -2.77
N MET A 134 -9.40 -9.50 -3.42
CA MET A 134 -9.46 -8.94 -4.77
C MET A 134 -9.54 -10.01 -5.86
N PHE A 135 -8.82 -11.13 -5.71
CA PHE A 135 -8.64 -12.13 -6.76
C PHE A 135 -8.74 -13.55 -6.21
N VAL A 136 -9.23 -14.45 -7.06
CA VAL A 136 -9.12 -15.91 -6.86
C VAL A 136 -7.95 -16.41 -7.68
N ASN A 137 -7.13 -17.30 -7.10
CA ASN A 137 -5.97 -17.90 -7.76
C ASN A 137 -5.93 -19.40 -7.48
N ASP A 138 -5.77 -20.19 -8.55
CA ASP A 138 -5.67 -21.65 -8.47
C ASP A 138 -4.26 -22.11 -8.82
N LEU A 139 -3.75 -23.13 -8.12
CA LEU A 139 -2.54 -23.82 -8.51
C LEU A 139 -2.81 -24.76 -9.67
N VAL A 140 -1.92 -24.74 -10.66
CA VAL A 140 -1.97 -25.64 -11.79
C VAL A 140 -0.62 -26.36 -11.93
N ILE A 141 -0.67 -27.59 -12.43
CA ILE A 141 0.51 -28.33 -12.80
C ILE A 141 0.81 -28.04 -14.26
N ILE A 142 2.02 -27.59 -14.55
CA ILE A 142 2.48 -27.35 -15.90
C ILE A 142 3.64 -28.29 -16.25
N ARG A 143 3.75 -28.62 -17.52
CA ARG A 143 4.91 -29.33 -18.09
C ARG A 143 5.49 -28.54 -19.25
N ALA A 144 6.76 -28.75 -19.54
CA ALA A 144 7.39 -28.12 -20.69
C ALA A 144 6.73 -28.63 -21.99
N GLU A 145 6.58 -27.72 -22.95
CA GLU A 145 6.12 -28.09 -24.29
C GLU A 145 7.08 -29.12 -24.92
N GLY A 146 6.52 -30.16 -25.55
CA GLY A 146 7.32 -31.24 -26.12
C GLY A 146 7.87 -32.25 -25.12
N SER A 147 7.55 -32.13 -23.82
CA SER A 147 7.94 -33.11 -22.81
C SER A 147 7.18 -34.42 -22.99
N ASP A 148 7.88 -35.57 -22.95
CA ASP A 148 7.27 -36.90 -22.94
C ASP A 148 6.70 -37.29 -21.57
N THR A 149 6.89 -36.44 -20.55
CA THR A 149 6.38 -36.68 -19.20
C THR A 149 4.84 -36.67 -19.20
N LYS A 150 4.25 -37.76 -18.77
CA LYS A 150 2.80 -37.90 -18.65
C LYS A 150 2.37 -37.55 -17.24
N VAL A 151 1.76 -36.39 -17.06
CA VAL A 151 1.13 -35.94 -15.82
C VAL A 151 -0.24 -35.41 -16.17
N GLU A 152 -1.28 -36.12 -15.77
CA GLU A 152 -2.68 -35.73 -15.96
C GLU A 152 -3.36 -35.45 -14.63
N THR A 153 -2.84 -36.02 -13.53
CA THR A 153 -3.37 -35.88 -12.18
C THR A 153 -2.26 -35.60 -11.17
N ILE A 154 -2.63 -35.13 -9.98
CA ILE A 154 -1.68 -34.99 -8.85
C ILE A 154 -1.05 -36.33 -8.47
N ALA A 155 -1.80 -37.44 -8.59
CA ALA A 155 -1.27 -38.78 -8.28
C ALA A 155 -0.12 -39.17 -9.20
N ASP A 156 -0.10 -38.70 -10.45
CA ASP A 156 0.97 -38.97 -11.40
C ASP A 156 2.29 -38.30 -10.97
N VAL A 157 2.19 -37.14 -10.28
CA VAL A 157 3.35 -36.40 -9.75
C VAL A 157 4.13 -37.25 -8.76
N ALA A 158 3.45 -38.03 -7.92
CA ALA A 158 4.08 -38.91 -6.94
C ALA A 158 4.87 -40.07 -7.56
N ASN A 159 4.59 -40.43 -8.82
CA ASN A 159 5.22 -41.51 -9.57
C ASN A 159 6.28 -41.01 -10.57
N LEU A 160 6.56 -39.70 -10.60
CA LEU A 160 7.56 -39.17 -11.52
C LEU A 160 8.98 -39.57 -11.12
N ASP A 161 9.73 -40.10 -12.08
CA ASP A 161 11.18 -40.27 -11.96
C ASP A 161 11.85 -38.92 -12.30
N GLY A 162 12.16 -38.13 -11.28
CA GLY A 162 12.75 -36.82 -11.48
C GLY A 162 12.70 -35.91 -10.24
N LYS A 163 12.97 -34.64 -10.46
CA LYS A 163 12.94 -33.61 -9.41
C LYS A 163 11.70 -32.73 -9.59
N ILE A 164 10.98 -32.52 -8.52
CA ILE A 164 9.87 -31.58 -8.44
C ILE A 164 10.34 -30.35 -7.68
N ALA A 165 10.20 -29.18 -8.26
CA ALA A 165 10.48 -27.91 -7.60
C ALA A 165 9.17 -27.31 -7.09
N ILE A 166 9.12 -26.97 -5.81
CA ILE A 166 8.02 -26.25 -5.18
C ILE A 166 8.57 -25.06 -4.39
N GLY A 167 7.73 -24.06 -4.11
CA GLY A 167 8.10 -22.97 -3.22
C GLY A 167 8.27 -23.45 -1.76
N ASP A 168 9.00 -22.68 -0.95
CA ASP A 168 9.08 -22.94 0.48
C ASP A 168 7.71 -22.77 1.14
N ALA A 169 7.19 -23.80 1.78
CA ALA A 169 5.87 -23.79 2.42
C ALA A 169 5.74 -22.79 3.58
N LYS A 170 6.86 -22.30 4.13
CA LYS A 170 6.85 -21.33 5.24
C LYS A 170 6.73 -19.89 4.76
N THR A 171 7.33 -19.55 3.64
CA THR A 171 7.48 -18.17 3.17
C THR A 171 6.73 -17.88 1.87
N VAL A 172 6.51 -18.91 1.04
CA VAL A 172 5.86 -18.76 -0.27
C VAL A 172 4.45 -19.35 -0.26
N PRO A 173 3.39 -18.56 -0.51
CA PRO A 173 2.01 -19.06 -0.52
C PRO A 173 1.79 -20.25 -1.47
N ALA A 174 2.34 -20.21 -2.69
CA ALA A 174 2.27 -21.32 -3.62
C ALA A 174 2.90 -22.62 -3.05
N GLY A 175 3.99 -22.50 -2.30
CA GLY A 175 4.60 -23.64 -1.60
C GLY A 175 3.71 -24.22 -0.51
N LYS A 176 3.00 -23.35 0.24
CA LYS A 176 2.05 -23.77 1.27
C LYS A 176 0.87 -24.56 0.70
N TYR A 177 0.39 -24.18 -0.49
CA TYR A 177 -0.72 -24.87 -1.15
C TYR A 177 -0.27 -26.14 -1.92
N ALA A 178 1.01 -26.23 -2.28
CA ALA A 178 1.57 -27.38 -2.99
C ALA A 178 2.06 -28.51 -2.05
N ASN A 179 2.11 -28.28 -0.74
CA ASN A 179 2.57 -29.21 0.29
C ASN A 179 1.35 -29.81 1.03
#